data_675abf03cf5ac82ab52933257af7785c
#
_entry.id   675abf03cf5ac82ab52933257af7785c
#
_cell.length_a   1.000
_cell.length_b   1.000
_cell.length_c   1.000
_cell.angle_alpha   90.00
_cell.angle_beta   90.00
_cell.angle_gamma   90.00
#
_symmetry.space_group_name_H-M   'P 1'
#
loop_
_entity.id
_entity.type
_entity.pdbx_description
1 polymer ?
#
loop_
_entity_poly.entity_id
_entity_poly.type
_entity_poly.pdbx_seq_one_letter_code
_entity_poly.pdbx_strand_id
1 'polypeptide(L)'
;HQVSETSELAIPGYAENTKNRCYFCKQSLFGHLIPLMIERGFKNIVFGLIADDMNEFRPGVRAAKEYGVRGPLSEANLYKEEIRELSKELGLATWNKPSFACLSSRIAYGETITEEKLADVFYKRKGDIL
;
A
#
# COMPACT_ATOMS: atom_id res chain seq x y z
N HIS A 1 -16.38 1.99 7.55
CA HIS A 1 -15.81 1.54 6.28
C HIS A 1 -16.37 2.37 5.13
N GLN A 2 -15.50 2.85 4.24
CA GLN A 2 -15.86 3.61 3.06
C GLN A 2 -15.13 3.04 1.84
N VAL A 3 -15.83 2.92 0.73
CA VAL A 3 -15.26 2.55 -0.57
C VAL A 3 -15.17 3.80 -1.44
N SER A 4 -14.02 4.01 -2.07
CA SER A 4 -13.80 5.05 -3.07
C SER A 4 -13.26 4.41 -4.35
N GLU A 5 -13.73 4.86 -5.49
CA GLU A 5 -13.23 4.42 -6.78
C GLU A 5 -12.02 5.26 -7.20
N THR A 6 -10.95 4.59 -7.61
CA THR A 6 -9.73 5.20 -8.13
C THR A 6 -9.23 4.40 -9.32
N SER A 7 -8.43 5.03 -10.18
CA SER A 7 -7.77 4.35 -11.29
C SER A 7 -6.28 4.69 -11.28
N GLU A 8 -5.46 3.74 -10.88
CA GLU A 8 -4.00 3.92 -10.85
C GLU A 8 -3.42 4.09 -12.26
N LEU A 9 -4.00 3.46 -13.26
CA LEU A 9 -3.55 3.59 -14.65
C LEU A 9 -3.70 5.01 -15.21
N ALA A 10 -4.62 5.80 -14.65
CA ALA A 10 -4.82 7.19 -15.01
C ALA A 10 -3.83 8.15 -14.31
N ILE A 11 -3.04 7.69 -13.33
CA ILE A 11 -2.09 8.50 -12.60
C ILE A 11 -0.87 8.77 -13.49
N PRO A 12 -0.50 10.06 -13.74
CA PRO A 12 0.72 10.37 -14.48
C PRO A 12 1.96 9.73 -13.82
N GLY A 13 2.78 9.04 -14.60
CA GLY A 13 3.98 8.36 -14.15
C GLY A 13 3.78 6.94 -13.59
N TYR A 14 2.54 6.49 -13.40
CA TYR A 14 2.28 5.15 -12.83
C TYR A 14 2.44 4.03 -13.87
N ALA A 15 1.82 4.16 -15.03
CA ALA A 15 1.80 3.12 -16.07
C ALA A 15 3.19 2.81 -16.66
N GLU A 16 4.10 3.77 -16.64
CA GLU A 16 5.51 3.61 -17.07
C GLU A 16 6.28 2.62 -16.20
N ASN A 17 5.76 2.32 -15.02
CA ASN A 17 6.30 1.30 -14.13
C ASN A 17 7.78 1.48 -13.78
N THR A 18 8.16 2.69 -13.45
CA THR A 18 9.49 3.00 -12.94
C THR A 18 9.62 2.62 -11.47
N LYS A 19 10.83 2.70 -10.91
CA LYS A 19 11.06 2.50 -9.47
C LYS A 19 10.30 3.49 -8.59
N ASN A 20 9.79 4.59 -9.13
CA ASN A 20 8.96 5.58 -8.45
C ASN A 20 7.45 5.30 -8.53
N ARG A 21 7.03 4.19 -9.13
CA ARG A 21 5.61 3.83 -9.25
C ARG A 21 4.86 3.92 -7.93
N CYS A 22 5.42 3.35 -6.86
CA CYS A 22 4.79 3.36 -5.53
C CYS A 22 4.67 4.78 -4.96
N TYR A 23 5.59 5.66 -5.28
CA TYR A 23 5.49 7.07 -4.91
C TYR A 23 4.26 7.72 -5.56
N PHE A 24 4.10 7.58 -6.86
CA PHE A 24 2.96 8.14 -7.59
C PHE A 24 1.63 7.55 -7.12
N CYS A 25 1.58 6.24 -6.87
CA CYS A 25 0.41 5.58 -6.32
C CYS A 25 0.00 6.17 -4.95
N LYS A 26 0.96 6.30 -4.04
CA LYS A 26 0.71 6.85 -2.70
C LYS A 26 0.38 8.33 -2.72
N GLN A 27 1.05 9.10 -3.56
CA GLN A 27 0.76 10.52 -3.75
C GLN A 27 -0.69 10.74 -4.17
N SER A 28 -1.16 9.98 -5.14
CA SER A 28 -2.56 10.03 -5.59
C SER A 28 -3.53 9.62 -4.49
N LEU A 29 -3.24 8.52 -3.79
CA LEU A 29 -4.07 8.03 -2.69
C LEU A 29 -4.21 9.06 -1.57
N PHE A 30 -3.11 9.60 -1.10
CA PHE A 30 -3.12 10.58 0.00
C PHE A 30 -3.76 11.90 -0.43
N GLY A 31 -3.51 12.35 -1.67
CA GLY A 31 -4.17 13.52 -2.23
C GLY A 31 -5.70 13.38 -2.30
N HIS A 32 -6.19 12.15 -2.51
CA HIS A 32 -7.62 11.85 -2.48
C HIS A 32 -8.18 11.75 -1.05
N LEU A 33 -7.41 11.19 -0.12
CA LEU A 33 -7.87 10.96 1.27
C LEU A 33 -7.86 12.23 2.12
N ILE A 34 -6.94 13.17 1.90
CA ILE A 34 -6.84 14.38 2.73
C ILE A 34 -8.12 15.20 2.71
N PRO A 35 -8.74 15.52 1.57
CA PRO A 35 -10.02 16.22 1.55
C PRO A 35 -11.13 15.47 2.29
N LEU A 36 -11.19 14.15 2.16
CA LEU A 36 -12.15 13.31 2.89
C LEU A 36 -11.92 13.34 4.40
N MET A 37 -10.66 13.30 4.81
CA MET A 37 -10.29 13.41 6.22
C MET A 37 -10.79 14.73 6.81
N ILE A 38 -10.55 15.84 6.14
CA ILE A 38 -10.97 17.18 6.56
C ILE A 38 -12.49 17.28 6.63
N GLU A 39 -13.18 16.85 5.58
CA GLU A 39 -14.65 16.86 5.51
C GLU A 39 -15.29 16.10 6.67
N ARG A 40 -14.68 14.98 7.07
CA ARG A 40 -15.17 14.12 8.14
C ARG A 40 -14.68 14.49 9.54
N GLY A 41 -13.90 15.53 9.67
CA GLY A 41 -13.40 16.02 10.95
C GLY A 41 -12.28 15.17 11.59
N PHE A 42 -11.64 14.28 10.81
CA PHE A 42 -10.47 13.56 11.27
C PHE A 42 -9.21 14.43 11.17
N LYS A 43 -8.27 14.19 12.09
CA LYS A 43 -7.04 14.99 12.17
C LYS A 43 -5.83 14.32 11.51
N ASN A 44 -5.84 13.01 11.36
CA ASN A 44 -4.71 12.26 10.87
C ASN A 44 -5.14 11.16 9.90
N ILE A 45 -4.27 10.91 8.91
CA ILE A 45 -4.29 9.68 8.12
C ILE A 45 -3.17 8.79 8.64
N VAL A 46 -3.46 7.52 8.84
CA VAL A 46 -2.50 6.52 9.27
C VAL A 46 -2.46 5.36 8.27
N PHE A 47 -1.33 4.67 8.20
CA PHE A 47 -1.17 3.49 7.35
C PHE A 47 -0.29 2.43 8.02
N GLY A 48 -0.29 1.23 7.47
CA GLY A 48 0.35 0.06 8.06
C GLY A 48 1.87 -0.05 7.85
N LEU A 49 2.60 1.04 7.99
CA LEU A 49 4.06 1.03 7.99
C LEU A 49 4.57 0.36 9.25
N ILE A 50 5.56 -0.53 9.14
CA ILE A 50 6.17 -1.25 10.25
C ILE A 50 7.66 -0.92 10.37
N ALA A 51 8.30 -1.32 11.49
CA ALA A 51 9.72 -1.01 11.72
C ALA A 51 10.65 -1.63 10.65
N ASP A 52 10.33 -2.82 10.14
CA ASP A 52 11.07 -3.48 9.06
C ASP A 52 11.17 -2.61 7.79
N ASP A 53 10.15 -1.81 7.50
CA ASP A 53 10.08 -0.98 6.29
C ASP A 53 11.04 0.21 6.31
N MET A 54 11.55 0.60 7.47
CA MET A 54 12.37 1.80 7.63
C MET A 54 13.79 1.65 7.08
N ASN A 55 14.28 0.43 6.92
CA ASN A 55 15.61 0.11 6.44
C ASN A 55 15.68 -0.17 4.93
N GLU A 56 14.55 -0.10 4.23
CA GLU A 56 14.45 -0.39 2.81
C GLU A 56 14.18 0.89 1.99
N PHE A 57 14.62 0.86 0.73
CA PHE A 57 14.22 1.90 -0.22
C PHE A 57 12.74 1.75 -0.55
N ARG A 58 11.92 2.66 -0.01
CA ARG A 58 10.48 2.65 -0.22
C ARG A 58 9.97 4.03 -0.65
N PRO A 59 9.79 4.25 -1.96
CA PRO A 59 9.28 5.53 -2.48
C PRO A 59 7.92 5.93 -1.90
N GLY A 60 7.07 4.95 -1.56
CA GLY A 60 5.78 5.20 -0.92
C GLY A 60 5.89 5.80 0.49
N VAL A 61 6.97 5.50 1.24
CA VAL A 61 7.24 6.11 2.55
C VAL A 61 7.58 7.60 2.39
N ARG A 62 8.31 7.95 1.34
CA ARG A 62 8.60 9.37 1.02
C ARG A 62 7.30 10.14 0.77
N ALA A 63 6.39 9.59 -0.02
CA ALA A 63 5.08 10.20 -0.25
C ALA A 63 4.30 10.37 1.06
N ALA A 64 4.29 9.37 1.93
CA ALA A 64 3.63 9.45 3.23
C ALA A 64 4.16 10.59 4.09
N LYS A 65 5.49 10.76 4.15
CA LYS A 65 6.14 11.87 4.87
C LYS A 65 5.76 13.23 4.31
N GLU A 66 5.77 13.39 2.99
CA GLU A 66 5.40 14.64 2.32
C GLU A 66 3.95 15.05 2.60
N TYR A 67 3.04 14.08 2.70
CA TYR A 67 1.62 14.32 2.98
C TYR A 67 1.26 14.29 4.47
N GLY A 68 2.23 14.13 5.37
CA GLY A 68 1.99 14.07 6.81
C GLY A 68 1.22 12.82 7.27
N VAL A 69 1.26 11.76 6.48
CA VAL A 69 0.63 10.47 6.83
C VAL A 69 1.51 9.74 7.84
N ARG A 70 0.91 9.22 8.89
CA ARG A 70 1.63 8.60 10.02
C ARG A 70 1.61 7.08 9.94
N GLY A 71 2.69 6.47 10.45
CA GLY A 71 2.81 5.02 10.59
C GLY A 71 2.93 4.62 12.07
N PRO A 72 1.82 4.49 12.82
CA PRO A 72 1.86 4.26 14.27
C PRO A 72 2.66 3.02 14.69
N LEU A 73 2.59 1.93 13.91
CA LEU A 73 3.34 0.71 14.21
C LEU A 73 4.85 0.92 14.08
N SER A 74 5.27 1.65 13.04
CA SER A 74 6.67 2.04 12.86
C SER A 74 7.13 3.02 13.94
N GLU A 75 6.30 3.99 14.29
CA GLU A 75 6.60 4.95 15.37
C GLU A 75 6.76 4.26 16.73
N ALA A 76 5.99 3.20 16.98
CA ALA A 76 6.13 2.34 18.15
C ALA A 76 7.28 1.32 18.06
N ASN A 77 8.07 1.37 16.97
CA ASN A 77 9.17 0.47 16.70
C ASN A 77 8.78 -1.02 16.70
N LEU A 78 7.60 -1.34 16.17
CA LEU A 78 7.08 -2.69 16.10
C LEU A 78 7.52 -3.38 14.80
N TYR A 79 8.13 -4.55 14.95
CA TYR A 79 8.52 -5.44 13.86
C TYR A 79 7.40 -6.41 13.49
N LYS A 80 7.48 -6.97 12.32
CA LYS A 80 6.44 -7.87 11.77
C LYS A 80 6.08 -9.03 12.70
N GLU A 81 7.07 -9.65 13.31
CA GLU A 81 6.85 -10.78 14.22
C GLU A 81 6.08 -10.36 15.46
N GLU A 82 6.46 -9.25 16.09
CA GLU A 82 5.79 -8.69 17.26
C GLU A 82 4.34 -8.31 16.93
N ILE A 83 4.10 -7.69 15.76
CA ILE A 83 2.76 -7.33 15.31
C ILE A 83 1.89 -8.59 15.13
N ARG A 84 2.45 -9.67 14.62
CA ARG A 84 1.72 -10.94 14.49
C ARG A 84 1.37 -11.55 15.83
N GLU A 85 2.29 -11.54 16.78
CA GLU A 85 2.04 -12.02 18.15
C GLU A 85 0.93 -11.21 18.83
N LEU A 86 1.02 -9.88 18.81
CA LEU A 86 0.00 -8.99 19.36
C LEU A 86 -1.36 -9.17 18.66
N SER A 87 -1.36 -9.33 17.35
CA SER A 87 -2.58 -9.58 16.57
C SER A 87 -3.25 -10.89 16.96
N LYS A 88 -2.45 -11.93 17.22
CA LYS A 88 -2.94 -13.24 17.71
C LYS A 88 -3.54 -13.12 19.11
N GLU A 89 -2.84 -12.43 20.02
CA GLU A 89 -3.34 -12.18 21.38
C GLU A 89 -4.67 -11.42 21.38
N LEU A 90 -4.82 -10.45 20.47
CA LEU A 90 -6.07 -9.69 20.29
C LEU A 90 -7.18 -10.48 19.57
N GLY A 91 -6.91 -11.71 19.15
CA GLY A 91 -7.88 -12.56 18.48
C GLY A 91 -8.19 -12.19 17.03
N LEU A 92 -7.29 -11.45 16.37
CA LEU A 92 -7.46 -11.09 14.97
C LEU A 92 -7.24 -12.32 14.07
N ALA A 93 -8.24 -12.68 13.26
CA ALA A 93 -8.18 -13.84 12.37
C ALA A 93 -7.08 -13.75 11.30
N THR A 94 -6.57 -12.57 11.04
CA THR A 94 -5.55 -12.29 10.01
C THR A 94 -4.12 -12.30 10.51
N TRP A 95 -3.88 -12.67 11.79
CA TRP A 95 -2.56 -12.60 12.42
C TRP A 95 -1.46 -13.36 11.66
N ASN A 96 -1.79 -14.48 11.05
CA ASN A 96 -0.87 -15.33 10.28
C ASN A 96 -1.06 -15.23 8.76
N LYS A 97 -1.84 -14.26 8.28
CA LYS A 97 -2.06 -14.08 6.85
C LYS A 97 -0.74 -13.79 6.12
N PRO A 98 -0.42 -14.51 5.03
CA PRO A 98 0.76 -14.21 4.22
C PRO A 98 0.70 -12.80 3.65
N SER A 99 1.88 -12.17 3.51
CA SER A 99 2.00 -10.88 2.83
C SER A 99 1.94 -11.06 1.32
N PHE A 100 1.16 -10.22 0.65
CA PHE A 100 1.07 -10.22 -0.81
C PHE A 100 1.44 -8.84 -1.35
N ALA A 101 2.27 -8.83 -2.40
CA ALA A 101 2.51 -7.63 -3.17
C ALA A 101 1.26 -7.25 -3.99
N CYS A 102 1.14 -5.96 -4.36
CA CYS A 102 0.10 -5.53 -5.30
C CYS A 102 0.28 -6.19 -6.68
N LEU A 103 -0.77 -6.21 -7.49
CA LEU A 103 -0.71 -6.84 -8.82
C LEU A 103 0.37 -6.22 -9.71
N SER A 104 0.49 -4.91 -9.68
CA SER A 104 1.48 -4.17 -10.47
C SER A 104 2.93 -4.53 -10.13
N SER A 105 3.21 -4.96 -8.90
CA SER A 105 4.56 -5.38 -8.48
C SER A 105 5.03 -6.68 -9.14
N ARG A 106 4.15 -7.40 -9.80
CA ARG A 106 4.46 -8.62 -10.56
C ARG A 106 4.80 -8.34 -12.02
N ILE A 107 4.66 -7.10 -12.46
CA ILE A 107 5.10 -6.63 -13.77
C ILE A 107 6.49 -6.03 -13.60
N ALA A 108 7.46 -6.47 -14.40
CA ALA A 108 8.84 -6.04 -14.28
C ALA A 108 8.98 -4.52 -14.46
N TYR A 109 9.85 -3.88 -13.70
CA TYR A 109 10.12 -2.45 -13.86
C TYR A 109 10.56 -2.14 -15.31
N GLY A 110 10.03 -1.04 -15.84
CA GLY A 110 10.26 -0.62 -17.23
C GLY A 110 9.26 -1.21 -18.22
N GLU A 111 8.52 -2.25 -17.84
CA GLU A 111 7.40 -2.74 -18.64
C GLU A 111 6.14 -1.94 -18.33
N THR A 112 5.48 -1.40 -19.35
CA THR A 112 4.24 -0.65 -19.20
C THR A 112 3.15 -1.48 -18.55
N ILE A 113 2.50 -0.92 -17.54
CA ILE A 113 1.35 -1.54 -16.87
C ILE A 113 0.10 -1.30 -17.72
N THR A 114 -0.60 -2.38 -18.06
CA THR A 114 -1.86 -2.33 -18.82
C THR A 114 -2.93 -3.14 -18.10
N GLU A 115 -4.20 -2.86 -18.40
CA GLU A 115 -5.32 -3.65 -17.85
C GLU A 115 -5.20 -5.12 -18.19
N GLU A 116 -4.78 -5.45 -19.41
CA GLU A 116 -4.56 -6.83 -19.86
C GLU A 116 -3.52 -7.56 -19.01
N LYS A 117 -2.35 -6.93 -18.78
CA LYS A 117 -1.30 -7.50 -17.91
C LYS A 117 -1.76 -7.68 -16.47
N LEU A 118 -2.51 -6.73 -15.94
CA LEU A 118 -3.07 -6.82 -14.60
C LEU A 118 -4.10 -7.95 -14.48
N ALA A 119 -4.95 -8.13 -15.49
CA ALA A 119 -5.89 -9.24 -15.56
C ALA A 119 -5.18 -10.59 -15.59
N ASP A 120 -4.13 -10.75 -16.41
CA ASP A 120 -3.32 -11.95 -16.47
C ASP A 120 -2.71 -12.31 -15.11
N VAL A 121 -2.13 -11.33 -14.43
CA VAL A 121 -1.55 -11.54 -13.09
C VAL A 121 -2.64 -11.95 -12.08
N PHE A 122 -3.81 -11.32 -12.15
CA PHE A 122 -4.93 -11.62 -11.28
C PHE A 122 -5.44 -13.05 -11.47
N TYR A 123 -5.63 -13.50 -12.70
CA TYR A 123 -6.12 -14.84 -12.99
C TYR A 123 -5.10 -15.92 -12.63
N LYS A 124 -3.81 -15.70 -12.91
CA LYS A 124 -2.74 -16.60 -12.46
C LYS A 124 -2.73 -16.75 -10.93
N ARG A 125 -2.88 -15.65 -10.20
CA ARG A 125 -2.96 -15.67 -8.74
C ARG A 125 -4.16 -16.45 -8.21
N LYS A 126 -5.31 -16.40 -8.90
CA LYS A 126 -6.48 -17.23 -8.54
C LYS A 126 -6.19 -18.71 -8.68
N GLY A 127 -5.44 -19.12 -9.69
CA GLY A 127 -4.99 -20.49 -9.87
C GLY A 127 -4.05 -21.00 -8.78
N ASP A 128 -3.21 -20.13 -8.24
CA ASP A 128 -2.25 -20.44 -7.16
C ASP A 128 -2.92 -20.56 -5.76
N ILE A 129 -4.15 -20.09 -5.60
CA ILE A 129 -4.90 -20.08 -4.33
C ILE A 129 -5.89 -21.28 -4.25
N LEU A 130 -6.17 -21.88 -5.36
CA LEU A 130 -7.05 -23.06 -5.47
C LEU A 130 -6.22 -24.35 -5.51
#